data_25e9ff278f31077fa0f3043f078aa8ac
#
_entry.id   25e9ff278f31077fa0f3043f078aa8ac
#
_cell.length_a   1.000
_cell.length_b   1.000
_cell.length_c   1.000
_cell.angle_alpha   90.00
_cell.angle_beta   90.00
_cell.angle_gamma   90.00
#
_symmetry.space_group_name_H-M   'P 1'
#
loop_
_entity.id
_entity.type
_entity.pdbx_description
1 polymer ?
#
loop_
_entity_poly.entity_id
_entity_poly.type
_entity_poly.pdbx_seq_one_letter_code
_entity_poly.pdbx_strand_id
1 'polypeptide(L)'
;MATFAALAVLLFAVLGGVGWYFAGVAIEVDHTAEYPLTIVDAADGTVTLPREPVTERPGTWSLVWKDGRAVLGPVVGGDDGHVVREVSSVVSGSLVKGAPAAVDHWMYDGDPKTALGLPFEDITYPSQAGPMPAWLVPGASAKGTWVIAVHGRNADKAETFRVMKPVHEMGMPLMAIAYRNDVGAPPSSDRKNHLGDTEWHDVISAMGYARAHGATCVVLYGWSMGGAMVMTALRKDPSFVRGVVLDSPVLDWSATLDKQGAARNLPGFMTDVAKRVLQWRIGIDLADYDQRRFAPRLRTPVLLYTTRDDATVDNGPAHTFARTAPPGMVTHIPTPGDHTESWNVDPTAYEANLQSFLKRVA
;
A
#
# COMPACT_ATOMS: atom_id res chain seq x y z
N MET A 1 24.12 -16.35 43.64
CA MET A 1 24.60 -15.49 42.54
C MET A 1 24.51 -16.20 41.19
N ALA A 2 25.00 -17.44 41.02
CA ALA A 2 24.95 -18.18 39.73
C ALA A 2 23.52 -18.40 39.16
N THR A 3 22.55 -18.71 40.00
CA THR A 3 21.15 -18.90 39.62
C THR A 3 20.48 -17.61 39.11
N PHE A 4 20.76 -16.45 39.75
CA PHE A 4 20.26 -15.16 39.24
C PHE A 4 20.92 -14.74 37.93
N ALA A 5 22.20 -14.99 37.76
CA ALA A 5 22.88 -14.74 36.48
C ALA A 5 22.32 -15.62 35.37
N ALA A 6 22.08 -16.90 35.60
CA ALA A 6 21.48 -17.80 34.62
C ALA A 6 20.06 -17.39 34.24
N LEU A 7 19.22 -16.96 35.21
CA LEU A 7 17.87 -16.47 34.94
C LEU A 7 17.89 -15.18 34.13
N ALA A 8 18.80 -14.25 34.41
CA ALA A 8 18.96 -13.02 33.65
C ALA A 8 19.37 -13.30 32.19
N VAL A 9 20.35 -14.19 31.97
CA VAL A 9 20.78 -14.60 30.64
C VAL A 9 19.63 -15.24 29.87
N LEU A 10 18.85 -16.12 30.51
CA LEU A 10 17.70 -16.75 29.88
C LEU A 10 16.65 -15.70 29.49
N LEU A 11 16.34 -14.75 30.37
CA LEU A 11 15.41 -13.66 30.09
C LEU A 11 15.86 -12.80 28.91
N PHE A 12 17.13 -12.41 28.87
CA PHE A 12 17.69 -11.64 27.75
C PHE A 12 17.65 -12.45 26.44
N ALA A 13 17.91 -13.75 26.48
CA ALA A 13 17.82 -14.61 25.31
C ALA A 13 16.37 -14.71 24.79
N VAL A 14 15.39 -14.84 25.66
CA VAL A 14 13.97 -14.86 25.30
C VAL A 14 13.53 -13.52 24.71
N LEU A 15 13.84 -12.41 25.37
CA LEU A 15 13.50 -11.06 24.90
C LEU A 15 14.16 -10.77 23.54
N GLY A 16 15.45 -11.12 23.40
CA GLY A 16 16.19 -10.99 22.15
C GLY A 16 15.60 -11.85 21.03
N GLY A 17 15.22 -13.10 21.33
CA GLY A 17 14.59 -14.02 20.37
C GLY A 17 13.23 -13.52 19.89
N VAL A 18 12.39 -13.06 20.82
CA VAL A 18 11.08 -12.48 20.47
C VAL A 18 11.27 -11.19 19.67
N GLY A 19 12.16 -10.30 20.10
CA GLY A 19 12.48 -9.08 19.35
C GLY A 19 12.99 -9.37 17.94
N TRP A 20 13.84 -10.39 17.79
CA TRP A 20 14.34 -10.83 16.48
C TRP A 20 13.23 -11.35 15.57
N TYR A 21 12.31 -12.16 16.11
CA TYR A 21 11.17 -12.70 15.37
C TYR A 21 10.27 -11.57 14.84
N PHE A 22 9.81 -10.66 15.72
CA PHE A 22 8.90 -9.59 15.30
C PHE A 22 9.59 -8.54 14.40
N ALA A 23 10.86 -8.26 14.62
CA ALA A 23 11.66 -7.48 13.68
C ALA A 23 11.71 -8.17 12.31
N GLY A 24 11.86 -9.51 12.29
CA GLY A 24 11.81 -10.32 11.07
C GLY A 24 10.53 -10.10 10.29
N VAL A 25 9.39 -10.29 10.93
CA VAL A 25 8.05 -10.13 10.31
C VAL A 25 7.89 -8.75 9.64
N ALA A 26 8.42 -7.69 10.25
CA ALA A 26 8.29 -6.33 9.72
C ALA A 26 9.13 -6.09 8.45
N ILE A 27 10.29 -6.75 8.32
CA ILE A 27 11.24 -6.52 7.22
C ILE A 27 11.29 -7.67 6.20
N GLU A 28 10.49 -8.71 6.41
CA GLU A 28 10.39 -9.84 5.49
C GLU A 28 9.76 -9.43 4.18
N VAL A 29 10.34 -9.92 3.09
CA VAL A 29 9.75 -9.85 1.75
C VAL A 29 8.91 -11.11 1.57
N ASP A 30 7.59 -10.95 1.56
CA ASP A 30 6.63 -12.04 1.43
C ASP A 30 5.53 -11.66 0.42
N HIS A 31 5.42 -12.44 -0.63
CA HIS A 31 4.40 -12.29 -1.66
C HIS A 31 3.45 -13.51 -1.68
N THR A 32 3.41 -14.26 -0.58
CA THR A 32 2.55 -15.47 -0.48
C THR A 32 1.09 -15.06 -0.36
N ALA A 33 0.26 -15.58 -1.26
CA ALA A 33 -1.19 -15.40 -1.17
C ALA A 33 -1.79 -16.28 -0.08
N GLU A 34 -2.65 -15.71 0.74
CA GLU A 34 -3.39 -16.42 1.78
C GLU A 34 -4.88 -16.50 1.42
N TYR A 35 -5.51 -17.65 1.69
CA TYR A 35 -6.92 -17.90 1.42
C TYR A 35 -7.64 -18.40 2.68
N PRO A 36 -7.92 -17.52 3.66
CA PRO A 36 -8.45 -17.90 4.96
C PRO A 36 -9.92 -18.34 4.95
N LEU A 37 -10.66 -17.99 3.89
CA LEU A 37 -12.08 -18.33 3.75
C LEU A 37 -12.26 -19.60 2.93
N THR A 38 -13.46 -20.16 2.99
CA THR A 38 -13.90 -21.25 2.11
C THR A 38 -15.17 -20.83 1.40
N ILE A 39 -15.26 -21.04 0.09
CA ILE A 39 -16.49 -20.85 -0.67
C ILE A 39 -17.50 -21.91 -0.23
N VAL A 40 -18.54 -21.49 0.48
CA VAL A 40 -19.57 -22.42 1.02
C VAL A 40 -20.48 -22.90 -0.09
N ASP A 41 -20.86 -22.01 -1.01
CA ASP A 41 -21.64 -22.31 -2.21
C ASP A 41 -21.44 -21.25 -3.27
N ALA A 42 -21.67 -21.60 -4.54
CA ALA A 42 -21.60 -20.66 -5.67
C ALA A 42 -22.61 -21.10 -6.73
N ALA A 43 -23.66 -20.35 -6.89
CA ALA A 43 -24.74 -20.63 -7.84
C ALA A 43 -25.48 -19.37 -8.24
N ASP A 44 -26.06 -19.38 -9.44
CA ASP A 44 -27.01 -18.35 -9.92
C ASP A 44 -26.50 -16.89 -9.79
N GLY A 45 -25.23 -16.67 -10.06
CA GLY A 45 -24.63 -15.31 -9.97
C GLY A 45 -24.41 -14.84 -8.53
N THR A 46 -24.40 -15.75 -7.58
CA THR A 46 -24.11 -15.45 -6.17
C THR A 46 -23.02 -16.35 -5.60
N VAL A 47 -22.39 -15.91 -4.51
CA VAL A 47 -21.47 -16.69 -3.71
C VAL A 47 -21.87 -16.62 -2.23
N THR A 48 -21.83 -17.78 -1.58
CA THR A 48 -22.02 -17.91 -0.13
C THR A 48 -20.68 -18.07 0.56
N LEU A 49 -20.41 -17.21 1.53
CA LEU A 49 -19.18 -17.16 2.29
C LEU A 49 -19.48 -17.26 3.79
N PRO A 50 -18.53 -17.69 4.64
CA PRO A 50 -18.65 -17.56 6.08
C PRO A 50 -18.96 -16.11 6.47
N ARG A 51 -19.82 -15.90 7.48
CA ARG A 51 -20.13 -14.55 7.98
C ARG A 51 -18.99 -14.04 8.84
N GLU A 52 -18.24 -13.11 8.29
CA GLU A 52 -17.12 -12.45 8.94
C GLU A 52 -17.14 -10.95 8.62
N PRO A 53 -16.51 -10.08 9.42
CA PRO A 53 -16.48 -8.64 9.12
C PRO A 53 -16.02 -8.32 7.69
N VAL A 54 -15.05 -9.05 7.16
CA VAL A 54 -14.52 -8.87 5.80
C VAL A 54 -15.51 -9.25 4.71
N THR A 55 -16.34 -10.26 4.93
CA THR A 55 -17.33 -10.74 3.93
C THR A 55 -18.61 -9.90 3.92
N GLU A 56 -18.86 -9.10 4.96
CA GLU A 56 -20.01 -8.21 5.08
C GLU A 56 -19.74 -6.75 4.67
N ARG A 57 -18.47 -6.41 4.38
CA ARG A 57 -18.08 -5.03 4.05
C ARG A 57 -18.89 -4.48 2.87
N PRO A 58 -19.47 -3.27 3.00
CA PRO A 58 -20.07 -2.58 1.86
C PRO A 58 -19.01 -2.08 0.89
N GLY A 59 -19.39 -1.85 -0.37
CA GLY A 59 -18.49 -1.34 -1.40
C GLY A 59 -18.12 -2.40 -2.43
N THR A 60 -17.03 -2.14 -3.16
CA THR A 60 -16.56 -2.95 -4.29
C THR A 60 -15.33 -3.78 -3.90
N TRP A 61 -15.46 -5.08 -3.95
CA TRP A 61 -14.47 -6.04 -3.50
C TRP A 61 -14.22 -7.11 -4.55
N SER A 62 -13.16 -7.85 -4.43
CA SER A 62 -12.99 -9.09 -5.14
C SER A 62 -12.97 -10.30 -4.20
N LEU A 63 -13.38 -11.44 -4.71
CA LEU A 63 -13.12 -12.75 -4.13
C LEU A 63 -12.00 -13.38 -4.95
N VAL A 64 -10.93 -13.79 -4.28
CA VAL A 64 -9.74 -14.38 -4.90
C VAL A 64 -9.60 -15.82 -4.42
N TRP A 65 -9.28 -16.72 -5.31
CA TRP A 65 -8.89 -18.09 -5.04
C TRP A 65 -7.68 -18.45 -5.90
N LYS A 66 -7.06 -19.60 -5.66
CA LYS A 66 -5.78 -20.00 -6.26
C LYS A 66 -5.68 -19.70 -7.77
N ASP A 67 -6.75 -19.99 -8.51
CA ASP A 67 -6.72 -19.95 -9.98
C ASP A 67 -7.76 -18.97 -10.55
N GLY A 68 -8.21 -17.98 -9.75
CA GLY A 68 -9.20 -17.05 -10.24
C GLY A 68 -9.59 -15.90 -9.30
N ARG A 69 -10.40 -15.01 -9.86
CA ARG A 69 -10.91 -13.79 -9.23
C ARG A 69 -12.32 -13.48 -9.71
N ALA A 70 -13.16 -12.99 -8.84
CA ALA A 70 -14.48 -12.46 -9.15
C ALA A 70 -14.70 -11.12 -8.45
N VAL A 71 -15.49 -10.24 -9.05
CA VAL A 71 -15.95 -8.99 -8.43
C VAL A 71 -17.20 -9.28 -7.61
N LEU A 72 -17.15 -8.93 -6.33
CA LEU A 72 -18.26 -9.05 -5.41
C LEU A 72 -19.15 -7.80 -5.47
N GLY A 73 -20.42 -8.03 -5.69
CA GLY A 73 -21.47 -7.04 -5.51
C GLY A 73 -21.96 -6.93 -4.06
N PRO A 74 -23.15 -6.37 -3.84
CA PRO A 74 -23.73 -6.21 -2.51
C PRO A 74 -24.03 -7.53 -1.81
N VAL A 75 -24.21 -7.47 -0.50
CA VAL A 75 -24.82 -8.56 0.28
C VAL A 75 -26.30 -8.62 -0.09
N VAL A 76 -26.75 -9.79 -0.54
CA VAL A 76 -28.14 -10.01 -0.99
C VAL A 76 -28.91 -10.98 -0.10
N GLY A 77 -28.25 -11.63 0.88
CA GLY A 77 -28.88 -12.56 1.81
C GLY A 77 -27.90 -13.18 2.79
N GLY A 78 -28.33 -14.22 3.45
CA GLY A 78 -27.52 -15.01 4.39
C GLY A 78 -28.31 -15.46 5.62
N ASP A 79 -27.62 -16.10 6.55
CA ASP A 79 -28.08 -16.56 7.86
C ASP A 79 -27.07 -16.16 8.96
N ASP A 80 -27.20 -16.68 10.16
CA ASP A 80 -26.30 -16.34 11.29
C ASP A 80 -24.84 -16.77 11.05
N GLY A 81 -24.59 -17.77 10.20
CA GLY A 81 -23.24 -18.30 9.92
C GLY A 81 -22.70 -17.92 8.54
N HIS A 82 -23.55 -17.42 7.64
CA HIS A 82 -23.17 -17.20 6.25
C HIS A 82 -23.69 -15.89 5.71
N VAL A 83 -23.00 -15.35 4.74
CA VAL A 83 -23.41 -14.19 3.93
C VAL A 83 -23.48 -14.60 2.47
N VAL A 84 -24.51 -14.17 1.77
CA VAL A 84 -24.67 -14.35 0.32
C VAL A 84 -24.40 -13.02 -0.36
N ARG A 85 -23.41 -13.01 -1.25
CA ARG A 85 -23.07 -11.84 -2.06
C ARG A 85 -23.37 -12.10 -3.53
N GLU A 86 -23.78 -11.05 -4.21
CA GLU A 86 -23.83 -11.04 -5.67
C GLU A 86 -22.41 -11.19 -6.23
N VAL A 87 -22.28 -11.92 -7.33
CA VAL A 87 -21.06 -11.96 -8.16
C VAL A 87 -21.33 -11.10 -9.39
N SER A 88 -20.82 -9.88 -9.38
CA SER A 88 -21.04 -8.92 -10.47
C SER A 88 -20.34 -9.34 -11.76
N SER A 89 -19.18 -9.97 -11.65
CA SER A 89 -18.46 -10.60 -12.77
C SER A 89 -17.42 -11.59 -12.28
N VAL A 90 -17.11 -12.59 -13.10
CA VAL A 90 -15.93 -13.44 -12.93
C VAL A 90 -14.83 -12.89 -13.83
N VAL A 91 -13.73 -12.45 -13.23
CA VAL A 91 -12.56 -11.89 -13.94
C VAL A 91 -11.72 -13.00 -14.54
N SER A 92 -11.47 -14.05 -13.74
CA SER A 92 -10.69 -15.21 -14.17
C SER A 92 -11.13 -16.48 -13.41
N GLY A 93 -10.86 -17.64 -13.98
CA GLY A 93 -11.13 -18.93 -13.37
C GLY A 93 -12.61 -19.29 -13.25
N SER A 94 -12.94 -20.17 -12.29
CA SER A 94 -14.30 -20.61 -11.99
C SER A 94 -14.50 -20.70 -10.47
N LEU A 95 -15.64 -20.22 -9.99
CA LEU A 95 -16.05 -20.37 -8.58
C LEU A 95 -16.41 -21.84 -8.31
N VAL A 96 -15.75 -22.43 -7.34
CA VAL A 96 -15.97 -23.84 -6.96
C VAL A 96 -16.28 -23.93 -5.48
N LYS A 97 -17.39 -24.57 -5.14
CA LYS A 97 -17.73 -24.90 -3.75
C LYS A 97 -16.60 -25.65 -3.06
N GLY A 98 -16.26 -25.26 -1.84
CA GLY A 98 -15.19 -25.84 -1.05
C GLY A 98 -13.79 -25.29 -1.37
N ALA A 99 -13.64 -24.42 -2.36
CA ALA A 99 -12.35 -23.83 -2.67
C ALA A 99 -11.94 -22.82 -1.59
N PRO A 100 -10.65 -22.82 -1.17
CA PRO A 100 -10.10 -21.75 -0.33
C PRO A 100 -10.13 -20.40 -1.07
N ALA A 101 -10.50 -19.32 -0.38
CA ALA A 101 -10.65 -18.00 -0.97
C ALA A 101 -10.30 -16.89 0.03
N ALA A 102 -10.15 -15.68 -0.48
CA ALA A 102 -10.01 -14.47 0.31
C ALA A 102 -10.86 -13.34 -0.29
N VAL A 103 -11.40 -12.45 0.54
CA VAL A 103 -11.88 -11.15 0.08
C VAL A 103 -10.69 -10.23 -0.03
N ASP A 104 -10.54 -9.59 -1.19
CA ASP A 104 -9.39 -8.77 -1.52
C ASP A 104 -9.83 -7.39 -2.00
N HIS A 105 -9.06 -6.37 -1.67
CA HIS A 105 -9.26 -5.00 -2.14
C HIS A 105 -8.68 -4.75 -3.54
N TRP A 106 -7.86 -5.64 -4.07
CA TRP A 106 -7.38 -5.59 -5.45
C TRP A 106 -8.41 -6.20 -6.38
N MET A 107 -8.83 -5.41 -7.37
CA MET A 107 -10.00 -5.75 -8.18
C MET A 107 -9.67 -6.49 -9.46
N TYR A 108 -8.41 -6.46 -9.90
CA TYR A 108 -8.02 -6.81 -11.26
C TYR A 108 -6.82 -7.75 -11.27
N ASP A 109 -6.73 -8.57 -12.32
CA ASP A 109 -5.61 -9.45 -12.61
C ASP A 109 -4.93 -9.08 -13.93
N GLY A 110 -3.66 -9.48 -14.07
CA GLY A 110 -2.90 -9.34 -15.31
C GLY A 110 -2.19 -8.01 -15.45
N ASP A 111 -2.29 -7.39 -16.59
CA ASP A 111 -1.65 -6.14 -16.99
C ASP A 111 -2.69 -5.04 -17.28
N PRO A 112 -2.29 -3.76 -17.46
CA PRO A 112 -3.23 -2.66 -17.70
C PRO A 112 -4.14 -2.86 -18.93
N LYS A 113 -3.69 -3.62 -19.93
CA LYS A 113 -4.48 -3.90 -21.12
C LYS A 113 -5.53 -4.96 -20.85
N THR A 114 -5.14 -6.06 -20.21
CA THR A 114 -6.06 -7.16 -19.88
C THR A 114 -7.03 -6.77 -18.77
N ALA A 115 -6.56 -6.05 -17.76
CA ALA A 115 -7.35 -5.63 -16.61
C ALA A 115 -8.34 -4.49 -16.91
N LEU A 116 -7.88 -3.48 -17.66
CA LEU A 116 -8.59 -2.20 -17.80
C LEU A 116 -8.83 -1.78 -19.25
N GLY A 117 -8.30 -2.53 -20.24
CA GLY A 117 -8.35 -2.15 -21.65
C GLY A 117 -7.45 -0.95 -21.99
N LEU A 118 -6.54 -0.58 -21.11
CA LEU A 118 -5.67 0.59 -21.30
C LEU A 118 -4.41 0.22 -22.12
N PRO A 119 -3.98 1.09 -23.04
CA PRO A 119 -2.67 0.92 -23.67
C PRO A 119 -1.58 1.10 -22.60
N PHE A 120 -0.54 0.30 -22.67
CA PHE A 120 0.61 0.43 -21.79
C PHE A 120 1.88 -0.09 -22.45
N GLU A 121 3.01 0.25 -21.84
CA GLU A 121 4.33 -0.25 -22.19
C GLU A 121 4.96 -0.88 -20.95
N ASP A 122 5.50 -2.11 -21.08
CA ASP A 122 6.44 -2.65 -20.09
C ASP A 122 7.77 -1.96 -20.30
N ILE A 123 8.18 -1.19 -19.31
CA ILE A 123 9.44 -0.46 -19.33
C ILE A 123 10.35 -0.88 -18.20
N THR A 124 11.62 -0.51 -18.30
CA THR A 124 12.56 -0.55 -17.18
C THR A 124 13.17 0.83 -16.96
N TYR A 125 13.37 1.19 -15.71
CA TYR A 125 14.07 2.42 -15.34
C TYR A 125 15.34 2.09 -14.51
N PRO A 126 16.43 2.85 -14.69
CA PRO A 126 17.68 2.58 -13.98
C PRO A 126 17.56 2.95 -12.51
N SER A 127 17.95 2.04 -11.61
CA SER A 127 18.07 2.29 -10.18
C SER A 127 19.43 1.83 -9.66
N GLN A 128 19.76 2.20 -8.42
CA GLN A 128 20.99 1.76 -7.75
C GLN A 128 21.08 0.23 -7.60
N ALA A 129 19.94 -0.44 -7.43
CA ALA A 129 19.89 -1.90 -7.31
C ALA A 129 19.88 -2.62 -8.66
N GLY A 130 19.71 -1.89 -9.77
CA GLY A 130 19.62 -2.43 -11.13
C GLY A 130 18.42 -1.90 -11.90
N PRO A 131 18.13 -2.45 -13.08
CA PRO A 131 16.97 -2.05 -13.87
C PRO A 131 15.66 -2.51 -13.19
N MET A 132 14.80 -1.55 -12.85
CA MET A 132 13.51 -1.79 -12.20
C MET A 132 12.39 -1.83 -13.23
N PRO A 133 11.49 -2.83 -13.19
CA PRO A 133 10.35 -2.88 -14.08
C PRO A 133 9.27 -1.87 -13.68
N ALA A 134 8.56 -1.34 -14.67
CA ALA A 134 7.38 -0.52 -14.46
C ALA A 134 6.39 -0.68 -15.60
N TRP A 135 5.11 -0.37 -15.35
CA TRP A 135 4.11 -0.15 -16.39
C TRP A 135 4.00 1.35 -16.66
N LEU A 136 4.09 1.72 -17.91
CA LEU A 136 3.82 3.08 -18.39
C LEU A 136 2.52 3.10 -19.15
N VAL A 137 1.47 3.66 -18.57
CA VAL A 137 0.22 3.98 -19.27
C VAL A 137 0.40 5.37 -19.88
N PRO A 138 0.40 5.51 -21.23
CA PRO A 138 0.64 6.78 -21.87
C PRO A 138 -0.52 7.76 -21.63
N GLY A 139 -0.20 9.04 -21.54
CA GLY A 139 -1.17 10.13 -21.55
C GLY A 139 -1.42 10.67 -22.96
N ALA A 140 -2.15 11.77 -23.07
CA ALA A 140 -2.35 12.50 -24.32
C ALA A 140 -1.05 13.11 -24.86
N SER A 141 -0.08 13.37 -23.99
CA SER A 141 1.26 13.87 -24.32
C SER A 141 2.27 13.35 -23.31
N ALA A 142 3.47 13.03 -23.77
CA ALA A 142 4.60 12.77 -22.89
C ALA A 142 5.12 14.03 -22.17
N LYS A 143 4.84 15.22 -22.74
CA LYS A 143 5.18 16.50 -22.10
C LYS A 143 4.10 16.91 -21.12
N GLY A 144 4.50 17.27 -19.90
CA GLY A 144 3.56 17.69 -18.86
C GLY A 144 3.79 17.00 -17.53
N THR A 145 2.73 16.94 -16.76
CA THR A 145 2.73 16.29 -15.44
C THR A 145 2.51 14.79 -15.57
N TRP A 146 3.42 13.99 -15.02
CA TRP A 146 3.24 12.54 -14.92
C TRP A 146 2.78 12.15 -13.50
N VAL A 147 2.07 11.03 -13.40
CA VAL A 147 1.79 10.39 -12.12
C VAL A 147 2.75 9.21 -11.95
N ILE A 148 3.49 9.18 -10.83
CA ILE A 148 4.31 8.03 -10.44
C ILE A 148 3.62 7.36 -9.26
N ALA A 149 3.15 6.13 -9.47
CA ALA A 149 2.37 5.37 -8.51
C ALA A 149 3.23 4.28 -7.86
N VAL A 150 3.24 4.26 -6.53
CA VAL A 150 4.12 3.44 -5.68
C VAL A 150 3.27 2.64 -4.70
N HIS A 151 3.23 1.34 -4.90
CA HIS A 151 2.46 0.39 -4.08
C HIS A 151 3.02 0.21 -2.67
N GLY A 152 2.25 -0.47 -1.81
CA GLY A 152 2.62 -0.76 -0.42
C GLY A 152 3.66 -1.89 -0.30
N ARG A 153 4.04 -2.19 0.95
CA ARG A 153 4.97 -3.28 1.29
C ARG A 153 4.39 -4.63 0.88
N ASN A 154 5.19 -5.46 0.24
CA ASN A 154 4.81 -6.81 -0.22
C ASN A 154 3.61 -6.83 -1.21
N ALA A 155 3.23 -5.67 -1.73
CA ALA A 155 2.30 -5.51 -2.83
C ALA A 155 3.03 -5.54 -4.18
N ASP A 156 2.37 -5.19 -5.25
CA ASP A 156 2.97 -5.03 -6.58
C ASP A 156 2.28 -3.92 -7.39
N LYS A 157 2.68 -3.75 -8.64
CA LYS A 157 2.14 -2.74 -9.55
C LYS A 157 0.62 -2.83 -9.74
N ALA A 158 0.00 -3.99 -9.50
CA ALA A 158 -1.44 -4.19 -9.67
C ALA A 158 -2.27 -3.41 -8.62
N GLU A 159 -1.69 -3.03 -7.47
CA GLU A 159 -2.35 -2.13 -6.53
C GLU A 159 -2.78 -0.81 -7.20
N THR A 160 -2.05 -0.37 -8.21
CA THR A 160 -2.28 0.90 -8.90
C THR A 160 -3.43 0.86 -9.92
N PHE A 161 -3.95 -0.30 -10.29
CA PHE A 161 -5.07 -0.43 -11.25
C PHE A 161 -6.27 0.45 -10.88
N ARG A 162 -6.56 0.59 -9.59
CA ARG A 162 -7.67 1.37 -9.06
C ARG A 162 -7.67 2.84 -9.51
N VAL A 163 -6.51 3.38 -9.88
CA VAL A 163 -6.35 4.79 -10.28
C VAL A 163 -5.85 5.00 -11.70
N MET A 164 -5.48 3.94 -12.41
CA MET A 164 -4.97 4.08 -13.77
C MET A 164 -5.98 4.70 -14.72
N LYS A 165 -7.24 4.22 -14.68
CA LYS A 165 -8.29 4.72 -15.58
C LYS A 165 -8.59 6.20 -15.36
N PRO A 166 -8.91 6.68 -14.13
CA PRO A 166 -9.18 8.10 -13.90
C PRO A 166 -7.98 9.01 -14.23
N VAL A 167 -6.74 8.56 -14.07
CA VAL A 167 -5.55 9.33 -14.46
C VAL A 167 -5.40 9.37 -15.98
N HIS A 168 -5.57 8.24 -16.67
CA HIS A 168 -5.50 8.16 -18.13
C HIS A 168 -6.57 9.03 -18.81
N GLU A 169 -7.80 9.03 -18.27
CA GLU A 169 -8.91 9.86 -18.78
C GLU A 169 -8.61 11.38 -18.67
N MET A 170 -7.73 11.77 -17.76
CA MET A 170 -7.22 13.14 -17.68
C MET A 170 -6.09 13.44 -18.69
N GLY A 171 -5.70 12.46 -19.48
CA GLY A 171 -4.61 12.59 -20.44
C GLY A 171 -3.22 12.61 -19.82
N MET A 172 -3.06 12.22 -18.56
CA MET A 172 -1.78 12.21 -17.85
C MET A 172 -1.10 10.85 -18.00
N PRO A 173 0.21 10.80 -18.34
CA PRO A 173 0.97 9.55 -18.23
C PRO A 173 1.01 9.06 -16.79
N LEU A 174 0.82 7.74 -16.59
CA LEU A 174 0.97 7.08 -15.29
C LEU A 174 2.05 6.01 -15.37
N MET A 175 3.04 6.12 -14.49
CA MET A 175 4.10 5.13 -14.31
C MET A 175 3.86 4.37 -13.00
N ALA A 176 3.41 3.12 -13.09
CA ALA A 176 3.28 2.20 -11.97
C ALA A 176 4.61 1.47 -11.78
N ILE A 177 5.33 1.81 -10.73
CA ILE A 177 6.69 1.27 -10.51
C ILE A 177 6.67 0.00 -9.67
N ALA A 178 7.57 -0.94 -10.02
CA ALA A 178 8.11 -1.85 -9.03
C ALA A 178 9.35 -1.21 -8.41
N TYR A 179 9.71 -1.63 -7.22
CA TYR A 179 10.93 -1.23 -6.55
C TYR A 179 11.71 -2.47 -6.08
N ARG A 180 12.87 -2.28 -5.45
CA ARG A 180 13.71 -3.40 -5.00
C ARG A 180 12.94 -4.40 -4.16
N ASN A 181 13.23 -5.67 -4.34
CA ASN A 181 12.60 -6.85 -3.74
C ASN A 181 11.23 -7.25 -4.29
N ASP A 182 10.61 -6.47 -5.20
CA ASP A 182 9.38 -6.89 -5.84
C ASP A 182 9.62 -8.07 -6.80
N VAL A 183 8.55 -8.79 -7.12
CA VAL A 183 8.60 -9.88 -8.08
C VAL A 183 9.08 -9.35 -9.45
N GLY A 184 10.19 -9.90 -9.94
CA GLY A 184 10.81 -9.50 -11.20
C GLY A 184 11.74 -8.27 -11.09
N ALA A 185 11.83 -7.63 -9.93
CA ALA A 185 12.78 -6.55 -9.68
C ALA A 185 14.09 -7.04 -9.04
N PRO A 186 15.20 -6.32 -9.22
CA PRO A 186 16.43 -6.58 -8.49
C PRO A 186 16.23 -6.53 -6.97
N PRO A 187 16.78 -7.48 -6.21
CA PRO A 187 16.68 -7.46 -4.76
C PRO A 187 17.63 -6.42 -4.13
N SER A 188 17.32 -5.99 -2.91
CA SER A 188 18.26 -5.33 -2.03
C SER A 188 19.42 -6.28 -1.66
N SER A 189 20.56 -5.77 -1.21
CA SER A 189 21.76 -6.58 -0.91
C SER A 189 21.50 -7.66 0.15
N ASP A 190 20.59 -7.42 1.07
CA ASP A 190 20.22 -8.34 2.15
C ASP A 190 18.83 -8.99 1.95
N ARG A 191 18.16 -8.70 0.84
CA ARG A 191 16.83 -9.20 0.46
C ARG A 191 15.74 -8.89 1.49
N LYS A 192 15.84 -7.72 2.15
CA LYS A 192 14.86 -7.28 3.14
C LYS A 192 14.21 -5.97 2.72
N ASN A 193 13.01 -5.76 3.21
CA ASN A 193 12.37 -4.46 3.21
C ASN A 193 13.07 -3.54 4.22
N HIS A 194 13.46 -2.37 3.78
CA HIS A 194 14.05 -1.32 4.62
C HIS A 194 13.03 -0.23 4.99
N LEU A 195 11.74 -0.57 4.94
CA LEU A 195 10.64 0.28 5.38
C LEU A 195 10.58 1.65 4.66
N GLY A 196 11.09 1.70 3.43
CA GLY A 196 11.18 2.90 2.62
C GLY A 196 12.52 3.65 2.73
N ASP A 197 13.46 3.21 3.60
CA ASP A 197 14.77 3.86 3.77
C ASP A 197 15.66 3.72 2.52
N THR A 198 15.68 2.57 1.90
CA THR A 198 16.43 2.34 0.67
C THR A 198 15.57 2.41 -0.57
N GLU A 199 14.28 2.08 -0.44
CA GLU A 199 13.32 1.99 -1.53
C GLU A 199 12.96 3.38 -2.12
N TRP A 200 13.04 4.47 -1.34
CA TRP A 200 12.81 5.82 -1.88
C TRP A 200 13.80 6.21 -3.00
N HIS A 201 14.97 5.58 -3.05
CA HIS A 201 15.92 5.79 -4.16
C HIS A 201 15.34 5.32 -5.50
N ASP A 202 14.52 4.26 -5.49
CA ASP A 202 13.86 3.76 -6.68
C ASP A 202 12.80 4.75 -7.16
N VAL A 203 12.10 5.44 -6.23
CA VAL A 203 11.17 6.53 -6.58
C VAL A 203 11.91 7.70 -7.23
N ILE A 204 13.05 8.14 -6.69
CA ILE A 204 13.88 9.20 -7.32
C ILE A 204 14.37 8.76 -8.70
N SER A 205 14.74 7.50 -8.85
CA SER A 205 15.14 6.96 -10.15
C SER A 205 14.00 6.97 -11.17
N ALA A 206 12.78 6.62 -10.75
CA ALA A 206 11.58 6.73 -11.56
C ALA A 206 11.26 8.19 -11.94
N MET A 207 11.43 9.14 -11.01
CA MET A 207 11.32 10.58 -11.31
C MET A 207 12.36 11.03 -12.35
N GLY A 208 13.59 10.52 -12.26
CA GLY A 208 14.65 10.74 -13.25
C GLY A 208 14.28 10.20 -14.63
N TYR A 209 13.70 8.99 -14.68
CA TYR A 209 13.18 8.40 -15.92
C TYR A 209 12.07 9.27 -16.53
N ALA A 210 11.07 9.65 -15.75
CA ALA A 210 9.98 10.50 -16.22
C ALA A 210 10.50 11.84 -16.80
N ARG A 211 11.44 12.47 -16.11
CA ARG A 211 12.09 13.72 -16.57
C ARG A 211 12.80 13.53 -17.91
N ALA A 212 13.54 12.44 -18.09
CA ALA A 212 14.24 12.13 -19.34
C ALA A 212 13.28 11.83 -20.50
N HIS A 213 12.04 11.43 -20.21
CA HIS A 213 11.02 11.10 -21.22
C HIS A 213 9.95 12.17 -21.38
N GLY A 214 10.19 13.40 -20.93
CA GLY A 214 9.37 14.56 -21.26
C GLY A 214 8.51 15.10 -20.12
N ALA A 215 8.49 14.47 -18.94
CA ALA A 215 7.80 15.03 -17.79
C ALA A 215 8.43 16.37 -17.39
N THR A 216 7.60 17.39 -17.21
CA THR A 216 8.02 18.70 -16.68
C THR A 216 7.92 18.75 -15.17
N CYS A 217 7.08 17.91 -14.59
CA CYS A 217 6.91 17.68 -13.16
C CYS A 217 6.17 16.36 -12.94
N VAL A 218 6.08 15.93 -11.68
CA VAL A 218 5.35 14.73 -11.30
C VAL A 218 4.37 14.99 -10.16
N VAL A 219 3.33 14.16 -10.11
CA VAL A 219 2.55 13.89 -8.91
C VAL A 219 2.98 12.50 -8.40
N LEU A 220 3.39 12.43 -7.15
CA LEU A 220 3.74 11.17 -6.51
C LEU A 220 2.49 10.59 -5.85
N TYR A 221 2.26 9.31 -6.04
CA TYR A 221 1.15 8.61 -5.43
C TYR A 221 1.68 7.39 -4.65
N GLY A 222 1.35 7.29 -3.37
CA GLY A 222 1.84 6.19 -2.52
C GLY A 222 0.78 5.59 -1.61
N TRP A 223 0.71 4.25 -1.61
CA TRP A 223 -0.06 3.45 -0.66
C TRP A 223 0.82 2.96 0.47
N SER A 224 0.36 3.01 1.70
CA SER A 224 1.03 2.38 2.85
C SER A 224 2.52 2.75 2.94
N MET A 225 3.43 1.78 2.84
CA MET A 225 4.88 2.01 2.76
C MET A 225 5.26 2.86 1.55
N GLY A 226 4.59 2.71 0.40
CA GLY A 226 4.77 3.61 -0.75
C GLY A 226 4.55 5.07 -0.39
N GLY A 227 3.62 5.35 0.55
CA GLY A 227 3.43 6.69 1.12
C GLY A 227 4.67 7.21 1.87
N ALA A 228 5.34 6.37 2.65
CA ALA A 228 6.61 6.74 3.30
C ALA A 228 7.72 7.03 2.27
N MET A 229 7.78 6.22 1.21
CA MET A 229 8.76 6.36 0.13
C MET A 229 8.56 7.67 -0.64
N VAL A 230 7.33 7.98 -1.07
CA VAL A 230 7.05 9.20 -1.85
C VAL A 230 7.22 10.47 -1.01
N MET A 231 6.90 10.42 0.29
CA MET A 231 7.17 11.55 1.19
C MET A 231 8.67 11.77 1.42
N THR A 232 9.45 10.69 1.46
CA THR A 232 10.91 10.80 1.53
C THR A 232 11.49 11.34 0.22
N ALA A 233 11.03 10.86 -0.94
CA ALA A 233 11.43 11.37 -2.24
C ALA A 233 11.08 12.87 -2.41
N LEU A 234 9.89 13.29 -1.99
CA LEU A 234 9.50 14.71 -1.95
C LEU A 234 10.50 15.56 -1.15
N ARG A 235 10.95 15.07 0.01
CA ARG A 235 11.94 15.82 0.83
C ARG A 235 13.31 15.93 0.16
N LYS A 236 13.67 14.96 -0.68
CA LYS A 236 14.98 14.90 -1.37
C LYS A 236 15.00 15.70 -2.67
N ASP A 237 13.93 15.68 -3.47
CA ASP A 237 13.79 16.46 -4.71
C ASP A 237 12.40 17.12 -4.81
N PRO A 238 12.13 18.16 -3.99
CA PRO A 238 10.83 18.84 -4.00
C PRO A 238 10.57 19.66 -5.26
N SER A 239 11.61 20.00 -6.02
CA SER A 239 11.50 20.95 -7.15
C SER A 239 10.74 20.35 -8.34
N PHE A 240 10.72 19.03 -8.45
CA PHE A 240 10.07 18.30 -9.54
C PHE A 240 8.68 17.76 -9.17
N VAL A 241 8.27 17.87 -7.90
CA VAL A 241 6.99 17.34 -7.40
C VAL A 241 5.94 18.44 -7.26
N ARG A 242 4.83 18.34 -7.98
CA ARG A 242 3.71 19.29 -7.95
C ARG A 242 2.60 18.93 -6.97
N GLY A 243 2.46 17.66 -6.63
CA GLY A 243 1.48 17.19 -5.70
C GLY A 243 1.82 15.78 -5.19
N VAL A 244 1.22 15.40 -4.08
CA VAL A 244 1.34 14.05 -3.52
C VAL A 244 -0.05 13.53 -3.20
N VAL A 245 -0.31 12.27 -3.53
CA VAL A 245 -1.50 11.52 -3.10
C VAL A 245 -1.04 10.40 -2.19
N LEU A 246 -1.68 10.29 -1.04
CA LEU A 246 -1.37 9.30 -0.02
C LEU A 246 -2.63 8.53 0.35
N ASP A 247 -2.57 7.21 0.32
CA ASP A 247 -3.65 6.35 0.77
C ASP A 247 -3.15 5.44 1.88
N SER A 248 -3.72 5.57 3.07
CA SER A 248 -3.33 4.86 4.30
C SER A 248 -1.80 4.87 4.53
N PRO A 249 -1.11 6.04 4.40
CA PRO A 249 0.35 6.08 4.37
C PRO A 249 0.97 5.79 5.73
N VAL A 250 2.11 5.11 5.75
CA VAL A 250 2.95 5.03 6.94
C VAL A 250 3.73 6.34 7.09
N LEU A 251 3.22 7.25 7.91
CA LEU A 251 3.88 8.54 8.21
C LEU A 251 4.74 8.50 9.48
N ASP A 252 4.63 7.44 10.27
CA ASP A 252 5.48 7.14 11.43
C ASP A 252 5.53 5.62 11.61
N TRP A 253 6.68 5.03 11.32
CA TRP A 253 6.89 3.60 11.50
C TRP A 253 6.86 3.18 12.97
N SER A 254 7.36 4.03 13.89
CA SER A 254 7.35 3.68 15.32
C SER A 254 5.93 3.49 15.83
N ALA A 255 5.02 4.43 15.51
CA ALA A 255 3.61 4.34 15.89
C ALA A 255 2.91 3.13 15.24
N THR A 256 3.21 2.86 13.96
CA THR A 256 2.66 1.70 13.24
C THR A 256 3.11 0.38 13.86
N LEU A 257 4.39 0.25 14.22
CA LEU A 257 4.91 -0.94 14.89
C LEU A 257 4.32 -1.11 16.30
N ASP A 258 4.08 -0.03 17.03
CA ASP A 258 3.42 -0.08 18.34
C ASP A 258 1.97 -0.60 18.20
N LYS A 259 1.22 -0.10 17.22
CA LYS A 259 -0.13 -0.60 16.91
C LYS A 259 -0.11 -2.09 16.57
N GLN A 260 0.79 -2.52 15.70
CA GLN A 260 0.88 -3.92 15.30
C GLN A 260 1.34 -4.83 16.46
N GLY A 261 2.20 -4.34 17.34
CA GLY A 261 2.58 -5.03 18.56
C GLY A 261 1.38 -5.21 19.51
N ALA A 262 0.62 -4.15 19.73
CA ALA A 262 -0.59 -4.18 20.55
C ALA A 262 -1.65 -5.13 19.99
N ALA A 263 -1.85 -5.15 18.66
CA ALA A 263 -2.78 -6.08 17.99
C ALA A 263 -2.39 -7.56 18.19
N ARG A 264 -1.12 -7.84 18.46
CA ARG A 264 -0.58 -9.18 18.79
C ARG A 264 -0.45 -9.43 20.30
N ASN A 265 -1.04 -8.56 21.13
CA ASN A 265 -0.96 -8.61 22.59
C ASN A 265 0.49 -8.57 23.14
N LEU A 266 1.41 -7.93 22.43
CA LEU A 266 2.76 -7.72 22.89
C LEU A 266 2.79 -6.59 23.91
N PRO A 267 3.43 -6.78 25.09
CA PRO A 267 3.72 -5.69 25.99
C PRO A 267 4.57 -4.61 25.31
N GLY A 268 4.32 -3.33 25.58
CA GLY A 268 5.00 -2.21 24.91
C GLY A 268 6.53 -2.29 24.97
N PHE A 269 7.12 -2.71 26.11
CA PHE A 269 8.58 -2.88 26.22
C PHE A 269 9.14 -3.94 25.25
N MET A 270 8.36 -4.96 24.90
CA MET A 270 8.77 -5.97 23.91
C MET A 270 8.73 -5.40 22.49
N THR A 271 7.74 -4.55 22.20
CA THR A 271 7.70 -3.80 20.93
C THR A 271 8.90 -2.87 20.82
N ASP A 272 9.31 -2.21 21.93
CA ASP A 272 10.53 -1.38 21.94
C ASP A 272 11.80 -2.20 21.70
N VAL A 273 11.90 -3.40 22.26
CA VAL A 273 13.00 -4.32 21.94
C VAL A 273 12.98 -4.70 20.46
N ALA A 274 11.81 -5.06 19.92
CA ALA A 274 11.67 -5.42 18.51
C ALA A 274 12.07 -4.24 17.58
N LYS A 275 11.65 -3.00 17.88
CA LYS A 275 12.04 -1.81 17.13
C LYS A 275 13.56 -1.59 17.16
N ARG A 276 14.23 -1.77 18.30
CA ARG A 276 15.69 -1.65 18.39
C ARG A 276 16.42 -2.72 17.59
N VAL A 277 15.94 -3.96 17.66
CA VAL A 277 16.48 -5.08 16.86
C VAL A 277 16.28 -4.81 15.38
N LEU A 278 15.09 -4.33 14.97
CA LEU A 278 14.78 -3.95 13.59
C LEU A 278 15.76 -2.88 13.09
N GLN A 279 15.88 -1.77 13.82
CA GLN A 279 16.79 -0.67 13.48
C GLN A 279 18.24 -1.17 13.31
N TRP A 280 18.69 -2.02 14.23
CA TRP A 280 20.03 -2.61 14.12
C TRP A 280 20.16 -3.55 12.91
N ARG A 281 19.13 -4.37 12.59
CA ARG A 281 19.19 -5.35 11.50
C ARG A 281 19.24 -4.72 10.11
N ILE A 282 18.56 -3.61 9.91
CA ILE A 282 18.47 -2.94 8.60
C ILE A 282 19.16 -1.56 8.57
N GLY A 283 19.79 -1.16 9.67
CA GLY A 283 20.64 0.03 9.71
C GLY A 283 19.89 1.36 9.65
N ILE A 284 18.61 1.41 10.04
CA ILE A 284 17.80 2.63 9.99
C ILE A 284 17.59 3.27 11.35
N ASP A 285 17.32 4.57 11.39
CA ASP A 285 16.70 5.26 12.53
C ASP A 285 15.22 5.56 12.20
N LEU A 286 14.29 4.90 12.90
CA LEU A 286 12.85 5.11 12.70
C LEU A 286 12.44 6.58 12.89
N ALA A 287 13.19 7.34 13.70
CA ALA A 287 12.91 8.75 13.93
C ALA A 287 13.12 9.62 12.68
N ASP A 288 13.96 9.21 11.73
CA ASP A 288 14.18 9.92 10.47
C ASP A 288 12.98 9.79 9.51
N TYR A 289 12.12 8.81 9.76
CA TYR A 289 10.92 8.52 8.96
C TYR A 289 9.62 9.01 9.61
N ASP A 290 9.70 9.81 10.67
CA ASP A 290 8.56 10.55 11.22
C ASP A 290 8.26 11.79 10.35
N GLN A 291 7.33 11.62 9.42
CA GLN A 291 6.94 12.65 8.47
C GLN A 291 6.23 13.84 9.10
N ARG A 292 5.71 13.72 10.34
CA ARG A 292 5.09 14.83 11.08
C ARG A 292 6.04 15.99 11.27
N ARG A 293 7.35 15.73 11.39
CA ARG A 293 8.39 16.76 11.54
C ARG A 293 8.51 17.70 10.34
N PHE A 294 8.05 17.26 9.16
CA PHE A 294 8.12 18.03 7.93
C PHE A 294 6.81 18.74 7.60
N ALA A 295 5.70 18.31 8.20
CA ALA A 295 4.38 18.88 7.95
C ALA A 295 4.33 20.40 8.07
N PRO A 296 4.92 21.08 9.09
CA PRO A 296 4.88 22.53 9.20
C PRO A 296 5.61 23.29 8.07
N ARG A 297 6.48 22.59 7.34
CA ARG A 297 7.27 23.17 6.23
C ARG A 297 6.79 22.70 4.86
N LEU A 298 5.68 21.99 4.81
CA LEU A 298 5.12 21.47 3.57
C LEU A 298 4.78 22.62 2.61
N ARG A 299 5.20 22.50 1.35
CA ARG A 299 4.93 23.47 0.28
C ARG A 299 4.27 22.85 -0.93
N THR A 300 4.20 21.53 -0.96
CA THR A 300 3.57 20.75 -2.02
C THR A 300 2.19 20.30 -1.55
N PRO A 301 1.12 20.53 -2.32
CA PRO A 301 -0.20 20.07 -1.99
C PRO A 301 -0.25 18.54 -1.81
N VAL A 302 -1.00 18.08 -0.81
CA VAL A 302 -1.19 16.66 -0.51
C VAL A 302 -2.68 16.34 -0.45
N LEU A 303 -3.09 15.30 -1.17
CA LEU A 303 -4.37 14.62 -0.97
C LEU A 303 -4.09 13.39 -0.11
N LEU A 304 -4.72 13.34 1.08
CA LEU A 304 -4.47 12.30 2.08
C LEU A 304 -5.76 11.55 2.39
N TYR A 305 -5.77 10.25 2.12
CA TYR A 305 -6.81 9.34 2.59
C TYR A 305 -6.33 8.57 3.82
N THR A 306 -7.23 8.38 4.77
CA THR A 306 -7.06 7.46 5.90
C THR A 306 -8.34 6.67 6.09
N THR A 307 -8.23 5.41 6.45
CA THR A 307 -9.36 4.54 6.74
C THR A 307 -9.56 4.44 8.25
N ARG A 308 -10.83 4.54 8.72
CA ARG A 308 -11.13 4.62 10.17
C ARG A 308 -10.76 3.37 10.93
N ASP A 309 -10.95 2.23 10.30
CA ASP A 309 -10.78 0.91 10.90
C ASP A 309 -9.44 0.26 10.52
N ASP A 310 -8.48 1.05 10.02
CA ASP A 310 -7.16 0.59 9.60
C ASP A 310 -6.49 -0.25 10.69
N ALA A 311 -6.44 -1.56 10.52
CA ALA A 311 -5.84 -2.49 11.46
C ALA A 311 -4.31 -2.55 11.36
N THR A 312 -3.74 -2.00 10.30
CA THR A 312 -2.32 -2.10 9.94
C THR A 312 -1.52 -0.86 10.35
N VAL A 313 -1.97 0.33 9.94
CA VAL A 313 -1.28 1.61 10.14
C VAL A 313 -1.96 2.44 11.23
N ASP A 314 -1.17 3.11 12.07
CA ASP A 314 -1.71 4.08 13.02
C ASP A 314 -2.05 5.40 12.30
N ASN A 315 -3.31 5.79 12.37
CA ASN A 315 -3.82 7.04 11.77
C ASN A 315 -3.43 8.31 12.56
N GLY A 316 -3.00 8.19 13.81
CA GLY A 316 -2.59 9.33 14.65
C GLY A 316 -1.54 10.22 14.00
N PRO A 317 -0.45 9.65 13.44
CA PRO A 317 0.53 10.40 12.66
C PRO A 317 -0.06 11.14 11.47
N ALA A 318 -0.97 10.52 10.70
CA ALA A 318 -1.61 11.12 9.54
C ALA A 318 -2.52 12.30 9.92
N HIS A 319 -3.31 12.15 10.97
CA HIS A 319 -4.12 13.23 11.53
C HIS A 319 -3.26 14.39 12.04
N THR A 320 -2.15 14.09 12.69
CA THR A 320 -1.22 15.11 13.17
C THR A 320 -0.54 15.84 12.02
N PHE A 321 -0.08 15.09 11.00
CA PHE A 321 0.49 15.65 9.78
C PHE A 321 -0.47 16.63 9.11
N ALA A 322 -1.74 16.24 8.92
CA ALA A 322 -2.74 17.10 8.30
C ALA A 322 -3.01 18.38 9.09
N ARG A 323 -3.06 18.29 10.45
CA ARG A 323 -3.32 19.45 11.31
C ARG A 323 -2.15 20.41 11.43
N THR A 324 -0.92 19.93 11.30
CA THR A 324 0.29 20.75 11.49
C THR A 324 0.85 21.31 10.19
N ALA A 325 0.37 20.82 9.05
CA ALA A 325 0.69 21.39 7.74
C ALA A 325 0.13 22.81 7.59
N PRO A 326 0.75 23.66 6.76
CA PRO A 326 0.20 24.99 6.48
C PRO A 326 -1.23 24.91 5.92
N PRO A 327 -2.09 25.89 6.23
CA PRO A 327 -3.48 25.89 5.79
C PRO A 327 -3.62 25.68 4.28
N GLY A 328 -4.50 24.75 3.87
CA GLY A 328 -4.76 24.45 2.46
C GLY A 328 -3.74 23.53 1.78
N MET A 329 -2.65 23.15 2.44
CA MET A 329 -1.67 22.22 1.88
C MET A 329 -2.11 20.77 1.91
N VAL A 330 -2.90 20.35 2.89
CA VAL A 330 -3.38 18.96 2.99
C VAL A 330 -4.91 18.94 2.88
N THR A 331 -5.41 18.23 1.88
CA THR A 331 -6.81 17.83 1.80
C THR A 331 -6.90 16.43 2.40
N HIS A 332 -7.42 16.32 3.64
CA HIS A 332 -7.54 15.05 4.34
C HIS A 332 -8.96 14.51 4.25
N ILE A 333 -9.11 13.29 3.77
CA ILE A 333 -10.37 12.58 3.55
C ILE A 333 -10.35 11.27 4.34
N PRO A 334 -10.95 11.23 5.54
CA PRO A 334 -11.14 9.98 6.26
C PRO A 334 -12.30 9.20 5.63
N THR A 335 -12.08 7.92 5.34
CA THR A 335 -13.08 7.00 4.79
C THR A 335 -13.39 5.88 5.79
N PRO A 336 -14.54 5.20 5.68
CA PRO A 336 -14.71 3.89 6.31
C PRO A 336 -13.72 2.87 5.73
N GLY A 337 -13.64 1.68 6.33
CA GLY A 337 -12.85 0.56 5.82
C GLY A 337 -11.53 0.38 6.54
N ASP A 338 -10.83 -0.68 6.18
CA ASP A 338 -9.53 -1.09 6.69
C ASP A 338 -8.39 -0.55 5.78
N HIS A 339 -7.19 -1.01 5.99
CA HIS A 339 -5.96 -0.53 5.36
C HIS A 339 -6.03 -0.51 3.82
N THR A 340 -5.75 0.65 3.20
CA THR A 340 -5.76 0.91 1.74
C THR A 340 -7.10 0.64 1.03
N GLU A 341 -8.21 0.64 1.77
CA GLU A 341 -9.54 0.34 1.26
C GLU A 341 -10.36 1.58 0.86
N SER A 342 -9.78 2.76 0.92
CA SER A 342 -10.50 4.03 0.65
C SER A 342 -11.20 4.05 -0.70
N TRP A 343 -10.57 3.50 -1.75
CA TRP A 343 -11.18 3.38 -3.07
C TRP A 343 -12.32 2.36 -3.09
N ASN A 344 -12.15 1.22 -2.42
CA ASN A 344 -13.11 0.12 -2.44
C ASN A 344 -14.45 0.48 -1.81
N VAL A 345 -14.44 1.37 -0.82
CA VAL A 345 -15.65 1.82 -0.12
C VAL A 345 -16.54 2.66 -1.03
N ASP A 346 -15.97 3.60 -1.78
CA ASP A 346 -16.68 4.46 -2.73
C ASP A 346 -15.73 4.86 -3.87
N PRO A 347 -15.60 4.01 -4.92
CA PRO A 347 -14.74 4.30 -6.06
C PRO A 347 -15.08 5.62 -6.74
N THR A 348 -16.36 5.94 -6.86
CA THR A 348 -16.84 7.14 -7.56
C THR A 348 -16.38 8.42 -6.83
N ALA A 349 -16.60 8.49 -5.54
CA ALA A 349 -16.16 9.64 -4.74
C ALA A 349 -14.63 9.74 -4.69
N TYR A 350 -13.93 8.60 -4.55
CA TYR A 350 -12.48 8.56 -4.54
C TYR A 350 -11.87 9.11 -5.83
N GLU A 351 -12.34 8.60 -6.97
CA GLU A 351 -11.87 9.01 -8.30
C GLU A 351 -12.18 10.48 -8.60
N ALA A 352 -13.37 10.96 -8.23
CA ALA A 352 -13.74 12.38 -8.35
C ALA A 352 -12.82 13.31 -7.54
N ASN A 353 -12.49 12.92 -6.30
CA ASN A 353 -11.57 13.66 -5.46
C ASN A 353 -10.13 13.65 -6.04
N LEU A 354 -9.69 12.49 -6.52
CA LEU A 354 -8.38 12.34 -7.18
C LEU A 354 -8.30 13.24 -8.41
N GLN A 355 -9.28 13.18 -9.33
CA GLN A 355 -9.30 14.01 -10.53
C GLN A 355 -9.36 15.50 -10.20
N SER A 356 -10.15 15.90 -9.18
CA SER A 356 -10.21 17.28 -8.71
C SER A 356 -8.85 17.76 -8.18
N PHE A 357 -8.17 16.92 -7.41
CA PHE A 357 -6.81 17.21 -6.93
C PHE A 357 -5.82 17.35 -8.07
N LEU A 358 -5.79 16.38 -8.99
CA LEU A 358 -4.88 16.38 -10.13
C LEU A 358 -5.07 17.61 -11.03
N LYS A 359 -6.33 18.02 -11.32
CA LYS A 359 -6.63 19.25 -12.07
C LYS A 359 -6.05 20.52 -11.44
N ARG A 360 -5.93 20.54 -10.12
CA ARG A 360 -5.41 21.70 -9.38
C ARG A 360 -3.89 21.78 -9.40
N VAL A 361 -3.19 20.63 -9.52
CA VAL A 361 -1.73 20.55 -9.37
C VAL A 361 -1.00 20.22 -10.68
N ALA A 362 -1.72 19.85 -11.75
CA ALA A 362 -1.16 19.49 -13.05
C ALA A 362 -0.57 20.69 -13.81
#